data_3aa43d468c64f325d52bbb4b3792102b
#
_entry.id   3aa43d468c64f325d52bbb4b3792102b
#
_cell.length_a   1.000
_cell.length_b   1.000
_cell.length_c   1.000
_cell.angle_alpha   90.00
_cell.angle_beta   90.00
_cell.angle_gamma   90.00
#
_symmetry.space_group_name_H-M   'P 1'
#
loop_
_entity.id
_entity.type
_entity.pdbx_description
1 polymer ?
#
loop_
_entity_poly.entity_id
_entity_poly.type
_entity_poly.pdbx_seq_one_letter_code
_entity_poly.pdbx_strand_id
1 'polypeptide(L)'
;VRTLIVSIALMAGVAGCDTRTDAPEPKTQPTAPRVTASPAGHRSTVAKIRSRGVLNCAIHTGQIGMSFLDARGQWRGLFADYCRALAAAVLGDPDKVRFLPVASNKRFTVVQTGEADILSRTTTWTLTRDAELGLNFAGILYYDGQSFLVPKRLGIRGPRDLDGATICISKGTTSELNTADYFLRNGLSFRPVVYEHPEEAKLAFFAGRCDAMTTDAYTLTTIRLSDAERPEEYEVLPEFLTREPLGPVVRSDDEQWFDISKWVLNVLIAAEEQGITQANVTELRRTTRDPEIQRMLGVIPGFGRALGLREDWAYRAILGVGNYGELHARYVKPLGVERGYNKLYRDGGLLYPLPMR
;
A
#
# COMPACT_ATOMS: atom_id res chain seq x y z
N VAL A 1 50.39 63.49 -1.12
CA VAL A 1 51.32 64.12 -0.19
C VAL A 1 51.86 63.12 0.78
N ARG A 2 53.16 62.80 0.70
CA ARG A 2 54.15 62.25 1.67
C ARG A 2 53.84 60.83 2.26
N THR A 3 54.44 59.80 1.74
CA THR A 3 55.72 59.13 2.09
C THR A 3 56.10 59.11 3.56
N LEU A 4 56.18 57.95 4.14
CA LEU A 4 57.22 57.53 5.08
C LEU A 4 57.51 56.08 4.97
N ILE A 5 58.79 55.75 4.60
CA ILE A 5 59.47 54.54 4.59
C ILE A 5 60.12 54.36 5.98
N VAL A 6 59.99 53.17 6.58
CA VAL A 6 60.94 52.73 7.62
C VAL A 6 61.32 51.31 7.34
N SER A 7 62.59 51.11 6.98
CA SER A 7 63.27 49.82 6.89
C SER A 7 63.90 49.51 8.25
N ILE A 8 63.78 48.23 8.73
CA ILE A 8 64.73 47.64 9.72
C ILE A 8 64.90 46.15 9.44
N ALA A 9 66.04 45.87 9.05
CA ALA A 9 67.04 44.80 9.22
C ALA A 9 66.64 43.34 9.59
N LEU A 10 67.24 42.53 8.79
CA LEU A 10 67.51 41.09 8.79
C LEU A 10 68.10 40.58 10.10
N MET A 11 67.60 39.43 10.59
CA MET A 11 68.43 38.39 11.26
C MET A 11 67.97 37.01 10.82
N ALA A 12 68.90 36.29 10.25
CA ALA A 12 68.78 34.91 9.82
C ALA A 12 68.93 33.97 11.03
N GLY A 13 67.93 33.12 11.22
CA GLY A 13 68.03 31.96 12.14
C GLY A 13 67.69 30.68 11.39
N VAL A 14 68.68 29.86 11.09
CA VAL A 14 68.53 28.56 10.51
C VAL A 14 68.06 27.61 11.62
N ALA A 15 66.83 27.10 11.48
CA ALA A 15 66.33 25.95 12.26
C ALA A 15 65.77 24.91 11.30
N GLY A 16 66.32 23.71 11.38
CA GLY A 16 66.01 22.61 10.51
C GLY A 16 64.56 22.15 10.62
N CYS A 17 63.87 22.01 9.49
CA CYS A 17 62.56 21.40 9.38
C CYS A 17 62.71 19.89 9.25
N ASP A 18 62.34 19.19 10.30
CA ASP A 18 62.07 17.76 10.26
C ASP A 18 60.63 17.58 9.76
N THR A 19 60.48 17.28 8.47
CA THR A 19 59.16 17.04 7.86
C THR A 19 58.75 15.60 8.12
N ARG A 20 58.13 15.32 9.27
CA ARG A 20 57.27 14.15 9.41
C ARG A 20 55.93 14.49 8.79
N THR A 21 55.62 13.90 7.65
CA THR A 21 54.29 13.83 7.07
C THR A 21 53.45 12.84 7.89
N ASP A 22 52.67 13.35 8.83
CA ASP A 22 51.62 12.57 9.46
C ASP A 22 50.55 12.25 8.39
N ALA A 23 50.46 10.98 8.01
CA ALA A 23 49.32 10.47 7.23
C ALA A 23 48.06 10.58 8.08
N PRO A 24 46.91 11.06 7.50
CA PRO A 24 45.67 11.16 8.27
C PRO A 24 45.21 9.77 8.69
N GLU A 25 45.00 9.59 10.02
CA GLU A 25 44.36 8.39 10.56
C GLU A 25 43.03 8.11 9.89
N PRO A 26 42.70 6.86 9.53
CA PRO A 26 41.42 6.49 8.98
C PRO A 26 40.30 6.82 9.99
N LYS A 27 39.41 7.76 9.65
CA LYS A 27 38.23 8.05 10.46
C LYS A 27 37.40 6.77 10.60
N THR A 28 37.40 6.24 11.83
CA THR A 28 36.50 5.16 12.22
C THR A 28 35.06 5.57 11.91
N GLN A 29 34.43 4.88 10.98
CA GLN A 29 33.00 5.02 10.73
C GLN A 29 32.24 4.72 12.02
N PRO A 30 31.21 5.51 12.38
CA PRO A 30 30.36 5.20 13.52
C PRO A 30 29.76 3.82 13.32
N THR A 31 30.03 2.90 14.22
CA THR A 31 29.33 1.62 14.29
C THR A 31 27.85 1.90 14.46
N ALA A 32 27.05 1.43 13.50
CA ALA A 32 25.58 1.53 13.58
C ALA A 32 25.12 0.99 14.95
N PRO A 33 24.15 1.64 15.61
CA PRO A 33 23.65 1.19 16.89
C PRO A 33 23.14 -0.23 16.77
N ARG A 34 23.62 -1.10 17.65
CA ARG A 34 23.17 -2.48 17.78
C ARG A 34 21.68 -2.43 18.11
N VAL A 35 20.83 -2.89 17.19
CA VAL A 35 19.41 -3.08 17.46
C VAL A 35 19.31 -4.03 18.67
N THR A 36 19.00 -3.47 19.83
CA THR A 36 18.72 -4.25 21.03
C THR A 36 17.44 -5.06 20.77
N ALA A 37 17.52 -6.36 21.00
CA ALA A 37 16.38 -7.25 20.92
C ALA A 37 15.20 -6.67 21.74
N SER A 38 14.03 -6.61 21.12
CA SER A 38 12.77 -6.21 21.76
C SER A 38 12.53 -7.01 23.05
N PRO A 39 11.94 -6.43 24.10
CA PRO A 39 11.74 -7.14 25.37
C PRO A 39 10.94 -8.43 25.16
N ALA A 40 11.36 -9.48 25.85
CA ALA A 40 10.77 -10.81 25.80
C ALA A 40 9.27 -10.78 26.16
N GLY A 41 8.40 -11.03 25.17
CA GLY A 41 6.94 -11.13 25.38
C GLY A 41 6.14 -11.36 24.11
N HIS A 42 6.46 -10.70 23.00
CA HIS A 42 5.74 -10.88 21.74
C HIS A 42 6.56 -11.71 20.75
N ARG A 43 6.08 -12.92 20.42
CA ARG A 43 6.65 -13.70 19.31
C ARG A 43 6.47 -12.91 18.02
N SER A 44 7.57 -12.54 17.36
CA SER A 44 7.60 -11.90 16.05
C SER A 44 6.60 -12.56 15.11
N THR A 45 5.81 -11.76 14.40
CA THR A 45 4.84 -12.24 13.40
C THR A 45 5.55 -13.09 12.34
N VAL A 46 6.76 -12.70 11.92
CA VAL A 46 7.60 -13.49 10.99
C VAL A 46 7.91 -14.86 11.56
N ALA A 47 8.25 -14.94 12.84
CA ALA A 47 8.53 -16.24 13.50
C ALA A 47 7.27 -17.11 13.55
N LYS A 48 6.10 -16.53 13.83
CA LYS A 48 4.81 -17.24 13.79
C LYS A 48 4.48 -17.75 12.39
N ILE A 49 4.66 -16.91 11.36
CA ILE A 49 4.43 -17.29 9.96
C ILE A 49 5.35 -18.44 9.55
N ARG A 50 6.65 -18.35 9.87
CA ARG A 50 7.61 -19.41 9.56
C ARG A 50 7.32 -20.72 10.29
N SER A 51 7.00 -20.65 11.58
CA SER A 51 6.64 -21.84 12.38
C SER A 51 5.37 -22.53 11.86
N ARG A 52 4.38 -21.76 11.42
CA ARG A 52 3.11 -22.25 10.87
C ARG A 52 3.23 -22.70 9.42
N GLY A 53 4.23 -22.17 8.69
CA GLY A 53 4.44 -22.44 7.27
C GLY A 53 3.45 -21.77 6.31
N VAL A 54 2.61 -20.85 6.80
CA VAL A 54 1.59 -20.15 6.02
C VAL A 54 1.34 -18.74 6.56
N LEU A 55 1.09 -17.77 5.67
CA LEU A 55 0.67 -16.41 5.97
C LEU A 55 -0.86 -16.34 6.11
N ASN A 56 -1.39 -15.82 7.20
CA ASN A 56 -2.81 -15.53 7.36
C ASN A 56 -3.11 -14.12 6.88
N CYS A 57 -3.82 -13.97 5.78
CA CYS A 57 -4.14 -12.70 5.16
C CYS A 57 -5.64 -12.44 5.20
N ALA A 58 -6.08 -11.42 5.95
CA ALA A 58 -7.45 -10.95 5.94
C ALA A 58 -7.70 -10.12 4.67
N ILE A 59 -8.75 -10.47 3.92
CA ILE A 59 -9.11 -9.86 2.64
C ILE A 59 -10.59 -9.46 2.59
N HIS A 60 -11.00 -8.80 1.50
CA HIS A 60 -12.41 -8.52 1.22
C HIS A 60 -13.21 -9.82 0.99
N THR A 61 -14.49 -9.82 1.32
CA THR A 61 -15.41 -10.97 1.14
C THR A 61 -15.69 -11.33 -0.33
N GLY A 62 -15.35 -10.44 -1.25
CA GLY A 62 -15.46 -10.59 -2.70
C GLY A 62 -15.52 -9.21 -3.36
N GLN A 63 -14.44 -8.81 -4.06
CA GLN A 63 -14.37 -7.56 -4.80
C GLN A 63 -13.51 -7.79 -6.05
N ILE A 64 -14.15 -7.80 -7.21
CA ILE A 64 -13.48 -8.07 -8.49
C ILE A 64 -12.29 -7.11 -8.67
N GLY A 65 -11.17 -7.65 -9.13
CA GLY A 65 -9.93 -6.93 -9.33
C GLY A 65 -9.09 -6.71 -8.07
N MET A 66 -9.70 -6.64 -6.86
CA MET A 66 -8.96 -6.42 -5.60
C MET A 66 -8.77 -7.71 -4.79
N SER A 67 -9.86 -8.40 -4.46
CA SER A 67 -9.84 -9.71 -3.78
C SER A 67 -11.10 -10.47 -4.17
N PHE A 68 -11.00 -11.45 -5.03
CA PHE A 68 -12.13 -12.21 -5.56
C PHE A 68 -11.74 -13.67 -5.83
N LEU A 69 -12.73 -14.54 -5.89
CA LEU A 69 -12.54 -15.93 -6.30
C LEU A 69 -12.56 -16.01 -7.83
N ASP A 70 -11.54 -16.63 -8.41
CA ASP A 70 -11.52 -16.96 -9.83
C ASP A 70 -12.40 -18.18 -10.15
N ALA A 71 -12.48 -18.55 -11.43
CA ALA A 71 -13.26 -19.70 -11.88
C ALA A 71 -12.79 -21.05 -11.31
N ARG A 72 -11.61 -21.10 -10.69
CA ARG A 72 -11.05 -22.27 -10.03
C ARG A 72 -11.25 -22.22 -8.52
N GLY A 73 -11.99 -21.24 -7.99
CA GLY A 73 -12.19 -21.02 -6.57
C GLY A 73 -10.94 -20.51 -5.83
N GLN A 74 -9.98 -19.93 -6.55
CA GLN A 74 -8.77 -19.38 -5.95
C GLN A 74 -8.88 -17.87 -5.75
N TRP A 75 -8.47 -17.38 -4.59
CA TRP A 75 -8.42 -15.94 -4.33
C TRP A 75 -7.38 -15.27 -5.23
N ARG A 76 -7.81 -14.24 -5.95
CA ARG A 76 -7.01 -13.43 -6.87
C ARG A 76 -7.30 -11.95 -6.65
N GLY A 77 -6.48 -11.07 -7.27
CA GLY A 77 -6.66 -9.64 -7.24
C GLY A 77 -5.46 -8.90 -6.64
N LEU A 78 -5.44 -7.59 -6.80
CA LEU A 78 -4.32 -6.73 -6.43
C LEU A 78 -3.95 -6.88 -4.93
N PHE A 79 -4.94 -6.86 -4.03
CA PHE A 79 -4.73 -7.03 -2.59
C PHE A 79 -4.44 -8.48 -2.19
N ALA A 80 -5.04 -9.45 -2.87
CA ALA A 80 -4.75 -10.86 -2.62
C ALA A 80 -3.33 -11.23 -3.06
N ASP A 81 -2.90 -10.78 -4.23
CA ASP A 81 -1.56 -11.08 -4.75
C ASP A 81 -0.46 -10.30 -4.01
N TYR A 82 -0.76 -9.16 -3.39
CA TYR A 82 0.17 -8.53 -2.45
C TYR A 82 0.46 -9.48 -1.25
N CYS A 83 -0.53 -10.20 -0.71
CA CYS A 83 -0.26 -11.22 0.30
C CYS A 83 0.55 -12.41 -0.25
N ARG A 84 0.38 -12.77 -1.52
CA ARG A 84 1.25 -13.75 -2.17
C ARG A 84 2.69 -13.26 -2.30
N ALA A 85 2.90 -11.99 -2.60
CA ALA A 85 4.23 -11.39 -2.62
C ALA A 85 4.91 -11.47 -1.25
N LEU A 86 4.17 -11.19 -0.16
CA LEU A 86 4.64 -11.35 1.21
C LEU A 86 5.00 -12.80 1.55
N ALA A 87 4.16 -13.76 1.17
CA ALA A 87 4.43 -15.18 1.39
C ALA A 87 5.67 -15.63 0.61
N ALA A 88 5.82 -15.20 -0.64
CA ALA A 88 7.01 -15.47 -1.43
C ALA A 88 8.28 -14.88 -0.79
N ALA A 89 8.21 -13.66 -0.26
CA ALA A 89 9.33 -12.99 0.42
C ALA A 89 9.74 -13.71 1.72
N VAL A 90 8.78 -14.14 2.55
CA VAL A 90 9.01 -14.70 3.88
C VAL A 90 9.24 -16.22 3.87
N LEU A 91 8.45 -16.94 3.05
CA LEU A 91 8.39 -18.41 3.00
C LEU A 91 9.00 -18.99 1.71
N GLY A 92 9.27 -18.14 0.72
CA GLY A 92 9.82 -18.57 -0.57
C GLY A 92 8.77 -19.13 -1.55
N ASP A 93 7.48 -19.07 -1.21
CA ASP A 93 6.40 -19.66 -1.97
C ASP A 93 5.15 -18.75 -1.92
N PRO A 94 4.68 -18.21 -3.06
CA PRO A 94 3.52 -17.31 -3.12
C PRO A 94 2.19 -17.98 -2.76
N ASP A 95 2.10 -19.30 -2.82
CA ASP A 95 0.87 -20.03 -2.54
C ASP A 95 0.71 -20.39 -1.06
N LYS A 96 1.72 -20.12 -0.22
CA LYS A 96 1.64 -20.31 1.23
C LYS A 96 0.87 -19.19 1.93
N VAL A 97 -0.34 -18.93 1.46
CA VAL A 97 -1.27 -17.94 2.04
C VAL A 97 -2.58 -18.61 2.38
N ARG A 98 -3.05 -18.38 3.59
CA ARG A 98 -4.43 -18.65 4.00
C ARG A 98 -5.21 -17.36 3.98
N PHE A 99 -6.14 -17.23 3.05
CA PHE A 99 -7.01 -16.07 2.94
C PHE A 99 -8.19 -16.17 3.90
N LEU A 100 -8.46 -15.08 4.60
CA LEU A 100 -9.53 -14.92 5.58
C LEU A 100 -10.47 -13.80 5.10
N PRO A 101 -11.57 -14.12 4.41
CA PRO A 101 -12.54 -13.11 3.99
C PRO A 101 -13.22 -12.50 5.22
N VAL A 102 -13.16 -11.16 5.36
CA VAL A 102 -13.70 -10.43 6.53
C VAL A 102 -14.59 -9.27 6.12
N ALA A 103 -15.69 -9.09 6.82
CA ALA A 103 -16.58 -7.95 6.65
C ALA A 103 -15.94 -6.64 7.18
N SER A 104 -16.48 -5.49 6.74
CA SER A 104 -15.91 -4.18 7.06
C SER A 104 -15.87 -3.88 8.56
N ASN A 105 -16.89 -4.26 9.31
CA ASN A 105 -17.01 -4.04 10.75
C ASN A 105 -16.07 -4.92 11.60
N LYS A 106 -15.54 -6.04 11.04
CA LYS A 106 -14.66 -6.99 11.78
C LYS A 106 -13.19 -6.91 11.36
N ARG A 107 -12.86 -6.17 10.29
CA ARG A 107 -11.54 -6.21 9.66
C ARG A 107 -10.36 -5.86 10.56
N PHE A 108 -10.54 -4.92 11.49
CA PHE A 108 -9.47 -4.51 12.40
C PHE A 108 -9.28 -5.51 13.53
N THR A 109 -10.37 -6.04 14.08
CA THR A 109 -10.34 -7.00 15.18
C THR A 109 -9.51 -8.24 14.84
N VAL A 110 -9.65 -8.81 13.64
CA VAL A 110 -8.91 -10.03 13.27
C VAL A 110 -7.40 -9.82 13.21
N VAL A 111 -6.94 -8.58 12.94
CA VAL A 111 -5.51 -8.22 13.00
C VAL A 111 -5.08 -7.95 14.44
N GLN A 112 -5.88 -7.20 15.20
CA GLN A 112 -5.60 -6.88 16.61
C GLN A 112 -5.47 -8.14 17.46
N THR A 113 -6.32 -9.14 17.23
CA THR A 113 -6.30 -10.43 17.95
C THR A 113 -5.19 -11.37 17.45
N GLY A 114 -4.59 -11.08 16.29
CA GLY A 114 -3.58 -11.94 15.67
C GLY A 114 -4.14 -13.19 14.96
N GLU A 115 -5.44 -13.23 14.70
CA GLU A 115 -6.06 -14.23 13.84
C GLU A 115 -5.53 -14.09 12.40
N ALA A 116 -5.41 -12.84 11.92
CA ALA A 116 -4.69 -12.49 10.70
C ALA A 116 -3.34 -11.85 11.03
N ASP A 117 -2.32 -12.15 10.22
CA ASP A 117 -1.02 -11.52 10.30
C ASP A 117 -1.02 -10.13 9.64
N ILE A 118 -1.89 -9.95 8.65
CA ILE A 118 -2.06 -8.72 7.89
C ILE A 118 -3.51 -8.60 7.38
N LEU A 119 -4.01 -7.38 7.32
CA LEU A 119 -5.22 -7.02 6.59
C LEU A 119 -4.81 -6.43 5.23
N SER A 120 -5.15 -7.11 4.15
CA SER A 120 -4.93 -6.64 2.78
C SER A 120 -6.27 -6.56 2.06
N ARG A 121 -6.94 -5.42 2.24
CA ARG A 121 -8.21 -5.10 1.58
C ARG A 121 -8.32 -3.59 1.37
N THR A 122 -9.35 -3.15 0.62
CA THR A 122 -9.68 -1.74 0.44
C THR A 122 -10.00 -1.09 1.79
N THR A 123 -8.96 -0.60 2.47
CA THR A 123 -9.03 0.00 3.81
C THR A 123 -8.31 1.34 3.79
N THR A 124 -9.07 2.40 3.98
CA THR A 124 -8.58 3.77 3.96
C THR A 124 -7.67 4.05 5.14
N TRP A 125 -6.50 4.59 4.89
CA TRP A 125 -5.60 5.10 5.91
C TRP A 125 -6.14 6.42 6.46
N THR A 126 -6.58 6.44 7.69
CA THR A 126 -7.04 7.63 8.41
C THR A 126 -6.28 7.79 9.71
N LEU A 127 -6.22 9.03 10.24
CA LEU A 127 -5.57 9.33 11.51
C LEU A 127 -6.10 8.43 12.64
N THR A 128 -7.43 8.33 12.79
CA THR A 128 -8.05 7.51 13.84
C THR A 128 -7.66 6.03 13.73
N ARG A 129 -7.69 5.47 12.51
CA ARG A 129 -7.34 4.06 12.30
C ARG A 129 -5.86 3.78 12.58
N ASP A 130 -5.00 4.71 12.26
CA ASP A 130 -3.55 4.60 12.45
C ASP A 130 -3.15 4.85 13.91
N ALA A 131 -3.63 5.95 14.51
CA ALA A 131 -3.17 6.40 15.81
C ALA A 131 -3.89 5.77 17.01
N GLU A 132 -5.18 5.36 16.86
CA GLU A 132 -6.01 4.94 18.00
C GLU A 132 -6.22 3.42 18.07
N LEU A 133 -6.07 2.69 16.97
CA LEU A 133 -6.40 1.26 16.93
C LEU A 133 -5.23 0.34 17.24
N GLY A 134 -4.03 0.87 17.49
CA GLY A 134 -2.82 0.05 17.67
C GLY A 134 -2.43 -0.70 16.40
N LEU A 135 -2.60 -0.06 15.25
CA LEU A 135 -2.36 -0.60 13.92
C LEU A 135 -1.47 0.36 13.13
N ASN A 136 -0.70 -0.17 12.19
CA ASN A 136 0.13 0.59 11.26
C ASN A 136 -0.28 0.28 9.82
N PHE A 137 -0.38 1.31 8.98
CA PHE A 137 -0.54 1.15 7.54
C PHE A 137 0.83 1.01 6.87
N ALA A 138 1.07 -0.08 6.19
CA ALA A 138 2.37 -0.38 5.57
C ALA A 138 2.62 0.34 4.22
N GLY A 139 1.75 1.26 3.86
CA GLY A 139 1.80 2.06 2.63
C GLY A 139 0.46 2.11 1.92
N ILE A 140 0.45 2.72 0.74
CA ILE A 140 -0.77 2.85 -0.06
C ILE A 140 -0.67 1.90 -1.26
N LEU A 141 -1.56 0.91 -1.31
CA LEU A 141 -1.62 -0.06 -2.40
C LEU A 141 -2.53 0.40 -3.53
N TYR A 142 -3.53 1.25 -3.23
CA TYR A 142 -4.43 1.81 -4.23
C TYR A 142 -4.97 3.18 -3.78
N TYR A 143 -4.90 4.17 -4.66
CA TYR A 143 -5.51 5.49 -4.47
C TYR A 143 -6.89 5.50 -5.06
N ASP A 144 -7.90 5.83 -4.26
CA ASP A 144 -9.30 5.92 -4.64
C ASP A 144 -9.94 7.20 -4.09
N GLY A 145 -11.21 7.37 -4.32
CA GLY A 145 -12.08 8.40 -3.77
C GLY A 145 -13.47 7.85 -3.50
N GLN A 146 -14.19 8.43 -2.55
CA GLN A 146 -15.59 8.09 -2.34
C GLN A 146 -16.48 8.78 -3.37
N SER A 147 -17.49 8.08 -3.88
CA SER A 147 -18.50 8.62 -4.80
C SER A 147 -19.87 8.00 -4.56
N PHE A 148 -20.81 8.21 -5.49
CA PHE A 148 -22.15 7.63 -5.47
C PHE A 148 -22.42 6.82 -6.74
N LEU A 149 -23.07 5.69 -6.58
CA LEU A 149 -23.72 4.93 -7.65
C LEU A 149 -25.19 5.33 -7.67
N VAL A 150 -25.67 5.77 -8.82
CA VAL A 150 -27.05 6.25 -9.01
C VAL A 150 -27.70 5.63 -10.24
N PRO A 151 -29.03 5.39 -10.25
CA PRO A 151 -29.76 5.07 -11.45
C PRO A 151 -29.84 6.30 -12.39
N LYS A 152 -29.43 6.17 -13.65
CA LYS A 152 -29.49 7.27 -14.65
C LYS A 152 -30.88 7.88 -14.84
N ARG A 153 -31.91 7.09 -14.62
CA ARG A 153 -33.32 7.57 -14.69
C ARG A 153 -33.66 8.72 -13.73
N LEU A 154 -32.84 8.89 -12.66
CA LEU A 154 -33.01 9.98 -11.69
C LEU A 154 -32.42 11.32 -12.17
N GLY A 155 -31.61 11.32 -13.25
CA GLY A 155 -31.03 12.53 -13.83
C GLY A 155 -30.03 13.25 -12.92
N ILE A 156 -29.44 12.54 -11.91
CA ILE A 156 -28.48 13.07 -10.96
C ILE A 156 -27.14 13.24 -11.68
N ARG A 157 -26.56 14.44 -11.64
CA ARG A 157 -25.29 14.78 -12.32
C ARG A 157 -24.14 14.96 -11.37
N GLY A 158 -24.43 15.22 -10.10
CA GLY A 158 -23.42 15.44 -9.06
C GLY A 158 -23.98 15.19 -7.67
N PRO A 159 -23.11 15.13 -6.66
CA PRO A 159 -23.51 14.84 -5.27
C PRO A 159 -24.51 15.86 -4.68
N ARG A 160 -24.54 17.11 -5.19
CA ARG A 160 -25.49 18.14 -4.74
C ARG A 160 -26.93 17.84 -5.16
N ASP A 161 -27.13 17.09 -6.25
CA ASP A 161 -28.47 16.71 -6.73
C ASP A 161 -29.12 15.64 -5.85
N LEU A 162 -28.37 15.11 -4.86
CA LEU A 162 -28.83 14.13 -3.87
C LEU A 162 -29.47 14.76 -2.62
N ASP A 163 -29.80 16.06 -2.63
CA ASP A 163 -30.52 16.68 -1.50
C ASP A 163 -31.85 15.99 -1.24
N GLY A 164 -32.07 15.59 0.02
CA GLY A 164 -33.25 14.82 0.46
C GLY A 164 -33.25 13.34 0.05
N ALA A 165 -32.26 12.86 -0.68
CA ALA A 165 -32.19 11.49 -1.18
C ALA A 165 -32.02 10.45 -0.07
N THR A 166 -32.49 9.23 -0.34
CA THR A 166 -32.23 8.05 0.49
C THR A 166 -30.95 7.37 0.03
N ILE A 167 -29.96 7.19 0.94
CA ILE A 167 -28.64 6.68 0.59
C ILE A 167 -28.33 5.40 1.35
N CYS A 168 -28.05 4.33 0.62
CA CYS A 168 -27.56 3.06 1.17
C CYS A 168 -26.08 3.16 1.56
N ILE A 169 -25.75 2.83 2.80
CA ILE A 169 -24.41 2.97 3.37
C ILE A 169 -24.04 1.71 4.16
N SER A 170 -22.79 1.29 4.08
CA SER A 170 -22.27 0.19 4.91
C SER A 170 -21.68 0.71 6.21
N LYS A 171 -22.07 0.12 7.34
CA LYS A 171 -21.61 0.47 8.70
C LYS A 171 -20.10 0.25 8.88
N GLY A 172 -19.49 1.13 9.68
CA GLY A 172 -18.06 1.03 10.05
C GLY A 172 -17.10 1.37 8.89
N THR A 173 -17.60 2.07 7.88
CA THR A 173 -16.80 2.59 6.76
C THR A 173 -16.51 4.08 6.93
N THR A 174 -15.50 4.60 6.23
CA THR A 174 -15.27 6.05 6.10
C THR A 174 -16.45 6.71 5.40
N SER A 175 -17.10 5.99 4.50
CA SER A 175 -18.21 6.51 3.70
C SER A 175 -19.41 6.95 4.53
N GLU A 176 -19.65 6.31 5.68
CA GLU A 176 -20.73 6.70 6.61
C GLU A 176 -20.50 8.12 7.14
N LEU A 177 -19.31 8.39 7.70
CA LEU A 177 -18.97 9.70 8.25
C LEU A 177 -18.80 10.76 7.15
N ASN A 178 -18.07 10.42 6.09
CA ASN A 178 -17.80 11.36 4.99
C ASN A 178 -19.08 11.85 4.31
N THR A 179 -20.09 10.97 4.17
CA THR A 179 -21.39 11.37 3.60
C THR A 179 -22.08 12.38 4.50
N ALA A 180 -22.16 12.12 5.81
CA ALA A 180 -22.75 13.06 6.75
C ALA A 180 -22.06 14.44 6.72
N ASP A 181 -20.71 14.43 6.73
CA ASP A 181 -19.90 15.64 6.66
C ASP A 181 -20.10 16.42 5.35
N TYR A 182 -20.19 15.71 4.21
CA TYR A 182 -20.40 16.34 2.92
C TYR A 182 -21.76 17.06 2.87
N PHE A 183 -22.84 16.39 3.26
CA PHE A 183 -24.18 16.96 3.24
C PHE A 183 -24.29 18.14 4.21
N LEU A 184 -23.79 17.99 5.44
CA LEU A 184 -23.78 19.08 6.43
C LEU A 184 -23.02 20.32 5.91
N ARG A 185 -21.81 20.12 5.38
CA ARG A 185 -20.95 21.22 4.88
C ARG A 185 -21.59 21.98 3.73
N ASN A 186 -22.39 21.32 2.92
CA ASN A 186 -23.04 21.92 1.75
C ASN A 186 -24.48 22.39 2.04
N GLY A 187 -24.96 22.31 3.30
CA GLY A 187 -26.32 22.71 3.67
C GLY A 187 -27.39 21.81 3.06
N LEU A 188 -27.06 20.57 2.79
CA LEU A 188 -27.93 19.55 2.19
C LEU A 188 -28.44 18.58 3.27
N SER A 189 -29.51 17.88 2.96
CA SER A 189 -30.08 16.82 3.80
C SER A 189 -30.06 15.47 3.05
N PHE A 190 -30.08 14.36 3.79
CA PHE A 190 -30.25 13.03 3.21
C PHE A 190 -30.87 12.08 4.24
N ARG A 191 -31.36 10.95 3.80
CA ARG A 191 -31.86 9.86 4.63
C ARG A 191 -30.91 8.67 4.57
N PRO A 192 -30.07 8.45 5.60
CA PRO A 192 -29.16 7.29 5.62
C PRO A 192 -29.92 6.00 5.87
N VAL A 193 -29.64 4.96 5.09
CA VAL A 193 -30.04 3.58 5.35
C VAL A 193 -28.76 2.76 5.53
N VAL A 194 -28.45 2.48 6.80
CA VAL A 194 -27.18 1.86 7.19
C VAL A 194 -27.35 0.35 7.35
N TYR A 195 -26.51 -0.42 6.67
CA TYR A 195 -26.49 -1.87 6.67
C TYR A 195 -25.24 -2.41 7.35
N GLU A 196 -25.37 -3.49 8.11
CA GLU A 196 -24.24 -4.15 8.77
C GLU A 196 -23.27 -4.79 7.76
N HIS A 197 -23.80 -5.30 6.65
CA HIS A 197 -23.03 -5.96 5.60
C HIS A 197 -23.12 -5.23 4.27
N PRO A 198 -22.00 -5.04 3.54
CA PRO A 198 -21.99 -4.40 2.21
C PRO A 198 -22.93 -5.06 1.20
N GLU A 199 -23.07 -6.38 1.28
CA GLU A 199 -23.97 -7.14 0.40
C GLU A 199 -25.45 -6.76 0.58
N GLU A 200 -25.88 -6.49 1.83
CA GLU A 200 -27.24 -6.03 2.12
C GLU A 200 -27.50 -4.64 1.55
N ALA A 201 -26.53 -3.72 1.69
CA ALA A 201 -26.62 -2.38 1.13
C ALA A 201 -26.76 -2.42 -0.40
N LYS A 202 -25.98 -3.26 -1.05
CA LYS A 202 -26.01 -3.49 -2.50
C LYS A 202 -27.36 -4.04 -2.96
N LEU A 203 -27.85 -5.10 -2.33
CA LEU A 203 -29.15 -5.70 -2.65
C LEU A 203 -30.30 -4.70 -2.45
N ALA A 204 -30.26 -3.91 -1.37
CA ALA A 204 -31.26 -2.89 -1.10
C ALA A 204 -31.25 -1.77 -2.15
N PHE A 205 -30.09 -1.35 -2.61
CA PHE A 205 -29.95 -0.36 -3.67
C PHE A 205 -30.55 -0.86 -4.99
N PHE A 206 -30.20 -2.05 -5.46
CA PHE A 206 -30.76 -2.60 -6.70
C PHE A 206 -32.25 -2.94 -6.58
N ALA A 207 -32.75 -3.21 -5.38
CA ALA A 207 -34.18 -3.34 -5.11
C ALA A 207 -34.94 -1.99 -5.06
N GLY A 208 -34.24 -0.87 -5.30
CA GLY A 208 -34.85 0.48 -5.32
C GLY A 208 -35.21 1.03 -3.93
N ARG A 209 -34.66 0.50 -2.86
CA ARG A 209 -34.88 1.01 -1.49
C ARG A 209 -34.09 2.28 -1.19
N CYS A 210 -33.06 2.58 -1.98
CA CYS A 210 -32.26 3.78 -1.89
C CYS A 210 -32.13 4.44 -3.27
N ASP A 211 -32.10 5.77 -3.28
CA ASP A 211 -31.89 6.57 -4.49
C ASP A 211 -30.43 6.51 -4.95
N ALA A 212 -29.50 6.34 -4.00
CA ALA A 212 -28.07 6.21 -4.24
C ALA A 212 -27.43 5.18 -3.29
N MET A 213 -26.29 4.64 -3.71
CA MET A 213 -25.38 3.89 -2.87
C MET A 213 -24.02 4.59 -2.83
N THR A 214 -23.34 4.62 -1.68
CA THR A 214 -22.03 5.27 -1.55
C THR A 214 -20.99 4.36 -0.94
N THR A 215 -19.79 4.37 -1.51
CA THR A 215 -18.55 3.78 -1.04
C THR A 215 -17.41 4.27 -1.96
N ASP A 216 -16.25 3.60 -1.93
CA ASP A 216 -15.13 3.86 -2.83
C ASP A 216 -15.58 3.73 -4.30
N ALA A 217 -15.16 4.64 -5.18
CA ALA A 217 -15.58 4.69 -6.57
C ALA A 217 -15.20 3.43 -7.36
N TYR A 218 -14.04 2.84 -7.06
CA TYR A 218 -13.69 1.54 -7.63
C TYR A 218 -14.69 0.46 -7.24
N THR A 219 -15.08 0.41 -5.97
CA THR A 219 -16.08 -0.55 -5.49
C THR A 219 -17.43 -0.35 -6.18
N LEU A 220 -17.89 0.91 -6.30
CA LEU A 220 -19.13 1.24 -7.02
C LEU A 220 -19.07 0.81 -8.50
N THR A 221 -17.91 1.04 -9.15
CA THR A 221 -17.69 0.62 -10.53
C THR A 221 -17.79 -0.90 -10.68
N THR A 222 -17.17 -1.65 -9.77
CA THR A 222 -17.23 -3.12 -9.81
C THR A 222 -18.63 -3.64 -9.51
N ILE A 223 -19.34 -3.08 -8.54
CA ILE A 223 -20.74 -3.39 -8.24
C ILE A 223 -21.63 -3.14 -9.48
N ARG A 224 -21.47 -1.99 -10.13
CA ARG A 224 -22.20 -1.69 -11.37
C ARG A 224 -21.96 -2.73 -12.46
N LEU A 225 -20.69 -3.15 -12.64
CA LEU A 225 -20.31 -4.08 -13.72
C LEU A 225 -20.68 -5.53 -13.45
N SER A 226 -20.66 -5.96 -12.19
CA SER A 226 -20.83 -7.38 -11.84
C SER A 226 -22.19 -7.73 -11.26
N ASP A 227 -22.88 -6.79 -10.62
CA ASP A 227 -24.08 -7.08 -9.85
C ASP A 227 -25.35 -6.43 -10.44
N ALA A 228 -25.22 -5.39 -11.27
CA ALA A 228 -26.37 -4.81 -11.95
C ALA A 228 -26.80 -5.72 -13.11
N GLU A 229 -28.09 -6.01 -13.22
CA GLU A 229 -28.67 -6.72 -14.36
C GLU A 229 -28.42 -5.97 -15.69
N ARG A 230 -28.49 -4.64 -15.63
CA ARG A 230 -28.27 -3.71 -16.74
C ARG A 230 -27.33 -2.59 -16.31
N PRO A 231 -25.99 -2.83 -16.39
CA PRO A 231 -24.98 -1.88 -15.94
C PRO A 231 -25.08 -0.48 -16.59
N GLU A 232 -25.59 -0.42 -17.80
CA GLU A 232 -25.80 0.83 -18.57
C GLU A 232 -26.86 1.75 -17.98
N GLU A 233 -27.77 1.25 -17.13
CA GLU A 233 -28.79 2.03 -16.45
C GLU A 233 -28.29 2.77 -15.20
N TYR A 234 -27.09 2.46 -14.77
CA TYR A 234 -26.47 3.05 -13.60
C TYR A 234 -25.20 3.81 -13.98
N GLU A 235 -24.83 4.78 -13.15
CA GLU A 235 -23.56 5.49 -13.27
C GLU A 235 -22.94 5.76 -11.91
N VAL A 236 -21.62 5.75 -11.87
CA VAL A 236 -20.82 6.25 -10.76
C VAL A 236 -20.57 7.72 -11.04
N LEU A 237 -20.93 8.59 -10.10
CA LEU A 237 -20.73 10.03 -10.29
C LEU A 237 -19.22 10.33 -10.39
N PRO A 238 -18.82 11.25 -11.28
CA PRO A 238 -17.41 11.52 -11.54
C PRO A 238 -16.70 12.28 -10.41
N GLU A 239 -17.46 12.96 -9.55
CA GLU A 239 -16.93 13.75 -8.45
C GLU A 239 -16.59 12.85 -7.25
N PHE A 240 -15.36 13.00 -6.74
CA PHE A 240 -14.94 12.36 -5.49
C PHE A 240 -15.24 13.30 -4.31
N LEU A 241 -15.94 12.77 -3.30
CA LEU A 241 -16.22 13.47 -2.05
C LEU A 241 -14.98 13.60 -1.18
N THR A 242 -14.11 12.59 -1.23
CA THR A 242 -12.95 12.43 -0.37
C THR A 242 -11.79 11.76 -1.08
N ARG A 243 -10.65 11.75 -0.41
CA ARG A 243 -9.47 10.96 -0.78
C ARG A 243 -9.49 9.67 0.02
N GLU A 244 -9.37 8.53 -0.66
CA GLU A 244 -9.35 7.22 -0.04
C GLU A 244 -8.03 6.52 -0.37
N PRO A 245 -6.93 6.80 0.38
CA PRO A 245 -5.67 6.07 0.25
C PRO A 245 -5.82 4.69 0.89
N LEU A 246 -5.92 3.66 0.07
CA LEU A 246 -6.19 2.30 0.51
C LEU A 246 -4.89 1.53 0.71
N GLY A 247 -4.69 0.96 1.90
CA GLY A 247 -3.45 0.29 2.23
C GLY A 247 -3.59 -0.96 3.09
N PRO A 248 -2.54 -1.81 3.08
CA PRO A 248 -2.44 -2.96 3.98
C PRO A 248 -2.15 -2.51 5.40
N VAL A 249 -2.69 -3.26 6.37
CA VAL A 249 -2.64 -2.92 7.80
C VAL A 249 -2.05 -4.08 8.60
N VAL A 250 -1.13 -3.77 9.49
CA VAL A 250 -0.50 -4.69 10.44
C VAL A 250 -0.65 -4.15 11.87
N ARG A 251 -0.36 -4.96 12.90
CA ARG A 251 -0.27 -4.46 14.27
C ARG A 251 0.92 -3.53 14.45
N SER A 252 0.79 -2.56 15.32
CA SER A 252 1.84 -1.57 15.62
C SER A 252 2.93 -2.08 16.58
N ASP A 253 2.79 -3.30 17.12
CA ASP A 253 3.72 -3.89 18.11
C ASP A 253 4.82 -4.76 17.49
N ASP A 254 4.97 -4.76 16.16
CA ASP A 254 5.95 -5.59 15.43
C ASP A 254 6.58 -4.79 14.27
N GLU A 255 7.62 -4.01 14.58
CA GLU A 255 8.34 -3.18 13.61
C GLU A 255 8.94 -4.00 12.47
N GLN A 256 9.44 -5.22 12.75
CA GLN A 256 9.99 -6.08 11.71
C GLN A 256 8.92 -6.45 10.68
N TRP A 257 7.73 -6.81 11.14
CA TRP A 257 6.65 -7.18 10.25
C TRP A 257 6.10 -5.99 9.47
N PHE A 258 6.03 -4.82 10.12
CA PHE A 258 5.70 -3.56 9.47
C PHE A 258 6.70 -3.22 8.36
N ASP A 259 8.01 -3.29 8.63
CA ASP A 259 9.04 -3.01 7.64
C ASP A 259 9.00 -3.99 6.46
N ILE A 260 8.85 -5.29 6.72
CA ILE A 260 8.70 -6.29 5.64
C ILE A 260 7.48 -5.96 4.77
N SER A 261 6.34 -5.65 5.38
CA SER A 261 5.11 -5.33 4.65
C SER A 261 5.30 -4.08 3.80
N LYS A 262 5.88 -3.02 4.36
CA LYS A 262 6.21 -1.78 3.66
C LYS A 262 7.17 -2.01 2.49
N TRP A 263 8.27 -2.73 2.71
CA TRP A 263 9.28 -2.91 1.69
C TRP A 263 8.87 -3.88 0.58
N VAL A 264 8.03 -4.88 0.86
CA VAL A 264 7.44 -5.70 -0.21
C VAL A 264 6.54 -4.86 -1.12
N LEU A 265 5.72 -3.95 -0.57
CA LEU A 265 4.94 -3.03 -1.40
C LEU A 265 5.85 -2.14 -2.25
N ASN A 266 6.87 -1.54 -1.64
CA ASN A 266 7.79 -0.64 -2.34
C ASN A 266 8.58 -1.36 -3.44
N VAL A 267 8.99 -2.61 -3.24
CA VAL A 267 9.71 -3.36 -4.26
C VAL A 267 8.85 -3.68 -5.48
N LEU A 268 7.55 -3.92 -5.30
CA LEU A 268 6.64 -4.14 -6.45
C LEU A 268 6.50 -2.86 -7.29
N ILE A 269 6.45 -1.69 -6.66
CA ILE A 269 6.38 -0.40 -7.34
C ILE A 269 7.74 -0.07 -8.00
N ALA A 270 8.86 -0.26 -7.29
CA ALA A 270 10.20 -0.03 -7.83
C ALA A 270 10.52 -0.97 -9.01
N ALA A 271 10.06 -2.21 -8.95
CA ALA A 271 10.20 -3.16 -10.05
C ALA A 271 9.48 -2.68 -11.32
N GLU A 272 8.29 -2.10 -11.19
CA GLU A 272 7.61 -1.48 -12.32
C GLU A 272 8.41 -0.30 -12.88
N GLU A 273 8.89 0.59 -12.01
CA GLU A 273 9.68 1.75 -12.40
C GLU A 273 10.95 1.36 -13.18
N GLN A 274 11.59 0.26 -12.78
CA GLN A 274 12.81 -0.24 -13.40
C GLN A 274 12.58 -1.25 -14.54
N GLY A 275 11.31 -1.52 -14.90
CA GLY A 275 10.96 -2.46 -15.95
C GLY A 275 11.27 -3.92 -15.61
N ILE A 276 11.36 -4.24 -14.31
CA ILE A 276 11.54 -5.62 -13.83
C ILE A 276 10.17 -6.28 -13.77
N THR A 277 9.99 -7.36 -14.52
CA THR A 277 8.72 -8.09 -14.65
C THR A 277 8.83 -9.52 -14.13
N GLN A 278 7.70 -10.18 -13.93
CA GLN A 278 7.66 -11.60 -13.61
C GLN A 278 8.44 -12.44 -14.64
N ALA A 279 8.36 -12.07 -15.92
CA ALA A 279 8.99 -12.81 -17.00
C ALA A 279 10.51 -12.60 -17.07
N ASN A 280 11.02 -11.39 -16.79
CA ASN A 280 12.44 -11.07 -16.97
C ASN A 280 13.29 -11.08 -15.69
N VAL A 281 12.68 -11.14 -14.50
CA VAL A 281 13.37 -11.00 -13.21
C VAL A 281 14.49 -12.03 -13.00
N THR A 282 14.29 -13.26 -13.47
CA THR A 282 15.28 -14.33 -13.33
C THR A 282 16.53 -14.06 -14.20
N GLU A 283 16.31 -13.61 -15.42
CA GLU A 283 17.40 -13.25 -16.34
C GLU A 283 18.13 -12.00 -15.86
N LEU A 284 17.37 -10.95 -15.46
CA LEU A 284 17.95 -9.73 -14.92
C LEU A 284 18.80 -10.00 -13.66
N ARG A 285 18.34 -10.85 -12.75
CA ARG A 285 19.12 -11.23 -11.56
C ARG A 285 20.47 -11.83 -11.93
N ARG A 286 20.54 -12.59 -13.02
CA ARG A 286 21.77 -13.25 -13.49
C ARG A 286 22.70 -12.33 -14.25
N THR A 287 22.16 -11.38 -15.03
CA THR A 287 22.91 -10.65 -16.07
C THR A 287 23.10 -9.16 -15.78
N THR A 288 22.27 -8.57 -14.92
CA THR A 288 22.32 -7.12 -14.69
C THR A 288 23.68 -6.67 -14.13
N ARG A 289 24.13 -5.51 -14.61
CA ARG A 289 25.29 -4.80 -14.08
C ARG A 289 24.89 -3.56 -13.28
N ASP A 290 23.59 -3.24 -13.22
CA ASP A 290 23.08 -2.13 -12.43
C ASP A 290 23.16 -2.48 -10.95
N PRO A 291 23.94 -1.72 -10.13
CA PRO A 291 24.11 -2.02 -8.72
C PRO A 291 22.83 -1.88 -7.90
N GLU A 292 21.89 -1.04 -8.33
CA GLU A 292 20.60 -0.87 -7.65
C GLU A 292 19.74 -2.13 -7.85
N ILE A 293 19.62 -2.61 -9.08
CA ILE A 293 18.93 -3.86 -9.39
C ILE A 293 19.61 -5.05 -8.74
N GLN A 294 20.95 -5.10 -8.71
CA GLN A 294 21.70 -6.16 -8.04
C GLN A 294 21.38 -6.22 -6.52
N ARG A 295 21.33 -5.07 -5.84
CA ARG A 295 20.92 -5.00 -4.43
C ARG A 295 19.46 -5.41 -4.24
N MET A 296 18.56 -4.88 -5.08
CA MET A 296 17.13 -5.23 -5.02
C MET A 296 16.90 -6.73 -5.18
N LEU A 297 17.54 -7.37 -6.15
CA LEU A 297 17.36 -8.80 -6.43
C LEU A 297 18.22 -9.73 -5.57
N GLY A 298 18.97 -9.17 -4.60
CA GLY A 298 19.77 -9.94 -3.65
C GLY A 298 21.01 -10.59 -4.26
N VAL A 299 21.58 -10.03 -5.33
CA VAL A 299 22.90 -10.38 -5.87
C VAL A 299 23.98 -9.74 -5.01
N ILE A 300 23.84 -8.46 -4.69
CA ILE A 300 24.60 -7.78 -3.65
C ILE A 300 23.83 -7.92 -2.34
N PRO A 301 24.38 -8.56 -1.30
CA PRO A 301 23.66 -8.83 -0.06
C PRO A 301 23.53 -7.58 0.84
N GLY A 302 22.58 -7.63 1.78
CA GLY A 302 22.39 -6.64 2.83
C GLY A 302 20.92 -6.38 3.16
N PHE A 303 20.05 -6.23 2.17
CA PHE A 303 18.65 -5.89 2.37
C PHE A 303 17.84 -7.03 3.01
N GLY A 304 18.13 -8.28 2.65
CA GLY A 304 17.49 -9.42 3.29
C GLY A 304 17.87 -9.50 4.76
N ARG A 305 19.15 -9.36 5.08
CA ARG A 305 19.61 -9.34 6.47
C ARG A 305 18.99 -8.21 7.28
N ALA A 306 18.85 -7.01 6.72
CA ALA A 306 18.24 -5.86 7.39
C ALA A 306 16.78 -6.14 7.80
N LEU A 307 16.03 -6.87 6.97
CA LEU A 307 14.63 -7.27 7.23
C LEU A 307 14.53 -8.62 8.00
N GLY A 308 15.63 -9.32 8.26
CA GLY A 308 15.59 -10.68 8.80
C GLY A 308 15.03 -11.72 7.80
N LEU A 309 15.16 -11.46 6.51
CA LEU A 309 14.76 -12.32 5.40
C LEU A 309 15.99 -12.91 4.68
N ARG A 310 15.73 -13.78 3.71
CA ARG A 310 16.76 -14.21 2.74
C ARG A 310 17.10 -13.03 1.83
N GLU A 311 18.33 -12.99 1.32
CA GLU A 311 18.76 -11.91 0.43
C GLU A 311 17.93 -11.83 -0.88
N ASP A 312 17.37 -12.95 -1.32
CA ASP A 312 16.57 -13.07 -2.54
C ASP A 312 15.06 -12.81 -2.34
N TRP A 313 14.66 -12.20 -1.22
CA TRP A 313 13.25 -11.96 -0.87
C TRP A 313 12.48 -11.14 -1.93
N ALA A 314 13.08 -10.07 -2.42
CA ALA A 314 12.46 -9.21 -3.44
C ALA A 314 12.35 -9.92 -4.80
N TYR A 315 13.42 -10.65 -5.21
CA TYR A 315 13.38 -11.51 -6.38
C TYR A 315 12.22 -12.51 -6.30
N ARG A 316 12.02 -13.17 -5.15
CA ARG A 316 10.93 -14.14 -4.95
C ARG A 316 9.56 -13.49 -5.00
N ALA A 317 9.40 -12.30 -4.42
CA ALA A 317 8.14 -11.55 -4.48
C ALA A 317 7.77 -11.23 -5.94
N ILE A 318 8.71 -10.66 -6.72
CA ILE A 318 8.47 -10.30 -8.12
C ILE A 318 8.25 -11.56 -8.98
N LEU A 319 9.04 -12.62 -8.78
CA LEU A 319 8.87 -13.90 -9.49
C LEU A 319 7.49 -14.51 -9.22
N GLY A 320 7.00 -14.38 -7.98
CA GLY A 320 5.73 -14.97 -7.55
C GLY A 320 4.50 -14.28 -8.15
N VAL A 321 4.50 -12.94 -8.24
CA VAL A 321 3.29 -12.19 -8.58
C VAL A 321 3.48 -11.16 -9.72
N GLY A 322 4.72 -10.82 -10.07
CA GLY A 322 5.05 -9.72 -10.97
C GLY A 322 5.23 -8.39 -10.23
N ASN A 323 5.38 -7.31 -10.99
CA ASN A 323 5.45 -5.95 -10.46
C ASN A 323 4.06 -5.33 -10.30
N TYR A 324 3.97 -4.12 -9.71
CA TYR A 324 2.68 -3.43 -9.49
C TYR A 324 1.93 -3.16 -10.80
N GLY A 325 2.61 -2.76 -11.87
CA GLY A 325 2.00 -2.53 -13.19
C GLY A 325 1.40 -3.80 -13.79
N GLU A 326 2.08 -4.95 -13.63
CA GLU A 326 1.57 -6.25 -14.06
C GLU A 326 0.33 -6.67 -13.27
N LEU A 327 0.31 -6.44 -11.95
CA LEU A 327 -0.86 -6.69 -11.11
C LEU A 327 -2.05 -5.81 -11.53
N HIS A 328 -1.81 -4.51 -11.75
CA HIS A 328 -2.83 -3.59 -12.22
C HIS A 328 -3.36 -4.00 -13.61
N ALA A 329 -2.48 -4.32 -14.55
CA ALA A 329 -2.85 -4.77 -15.89
C ALA A 329 -3.64 -6.07 -15.90
N ARG A 330 -3.35 -6.97 -14.97
CA ARG A 330 -4.01 -8.27 -14.84
C ARG A 330 -5.41 -8.17 -14.25
N TYR A 331 -5.61 -7.29 -13.26
CA TYR A 331 -6.82 -7.30 -12.43
C TYR A 331 -7.71 -6.09 -12.57
N VAL A 332 -7.16 -4.90 -12.81
CA VAL A 332 -7.91 -3.63 -12.81
C VAL A 332 -8.22 -3.17 -14.23
N LYS A 333 -7.21 -3.19 -15.11
CA LYS A 333 -7.36 -2.75 -16.51
C LYS A 333 -8.50 -3.44 -17.26
N PRO A 334 -8.75 -4.77 -17.13
CA PRO A 334 -9.83 -5.44 -17.84
C PRO A 334 -11.24 -4.93 -17.47
N LEU A 335 -11.38 -4.25 -16.34
CA LEU A 335 -12.64 -3.66 -15.89
C LEU A 335 -12.92 -2.27 -16.50
N GLY A 336 -12.03 -1.78 -17.38
CA GLY A 336 -12.15 -0.45 -17.97
C GLY A 336 -11.89 0.69 -16.99
N VAL A 337 -11.32 0.41 -15.82
CA VAL A 337 -10.97 1.44 -14.83
C VAL A 337 -9.63 2.06 -15.21
N GLU A 338 -9.65 3.37 -15.44
CA GLU A 338 -8.43 4.13 -15.71
C GLU A 338 -7.47 4.08 -14.51
N ARG A 339 -6.18 4.03 -14.79
CA ARG A 339 -5.15 3.94 -13.75
C ARG A 339 -5.08 5.19 -12.86
N GLY A 340 -5.37 6.37 -13.40
CA GLY A 340 -5.46 7.63 -12.66
C GLY A 340 -4.26 7.88 -11.75
N TYR A 341 -4.53 8.15 -10.48
CA TYR A 341 -3.50 8.35 -9.44
C TYR A 341 -2.62 7.11 -9.17
N ASN A 342 -3.03 5.93 -9.63
CA ASN A 342 -2.27 4.69 -9.45
C ASN A 342 -1.18 4.47 -10.51
N LYS A 343 -0.87 5.47 -11.33
CA LYS A 343 0.32 5.52 -12.20
C LYS A 343 1.56 5.84 -11.36
N LEU A 344 2.74 5.50 -11.92
CA LEU A 344 4.00 5.98 -11.37
C LEU A 344 4.04 7.52 -11.40
N TYR A 345 4.78 8.12 -10.47
CA TYR A 345 4.94 9.58 -10.38
C TYR A 345 5.44 10.21 -11.69
N ARG A 346 6.35 9.55 -12.39
CA ARG A 346 6.89 10.00 -13.69
C ARG A 346 5.84 10.01 -14.80
N ASP A 347 4.74 9.25 -14.64
CA ASP A 347 3.63 9.18 -15.58
C ASP A 347 2.41 9.99 -15.10
N GLY A 348 2.62 10.89 -14.12
CA GLY A 348 1.60 11.77 -13.57
C GLY A 348 0.71 11.15 -12.51
N GLY A 349 1.13 10.03 -11.90
CA GLY A 349 0.45 9.38 -10.77
C GLY A 349 1.07 9.71 -9.42
N LEU A 350 0.67 8.96 -8.38
CA LEU A 350 1.12 9.12 -7.00
C LEU A 350 1.99 7.95 -6.50
N LEU A 351 2.20 6.92 -7.32
CA LEU A 351 3.07 5.82 -6.93
C LEU A 351 4.54 6.24 -7.03
N TYR A 352 5.16 6.38 -5.88
CA TYR A 352 6.55 6.80 -5.73
C TYR A 352 7.27 5.78 -4.84
N PRO A 353 8.12 4.90 -5.40
CA PRO A 353 8.84 3.92 -4.59
C PRO A 353 9.92 4.60 -3.73
N LEU A 354 10.10 4.09 -2.52
CA LEU A 354 11.17 4.55 -1.64
C LEU A 354 12.53 4.04 -2.15
N PRO A 355 13.61 4.86 -2.05
CA PRO A 355 14.94 4.45 -2.50
C PRO A 355 15.46 3.23 -1.72
N MET A 356 15.90 2.21 -2.42
CA MET A 356 16.54 1.01 -1.85
C MET A 356 18.07 1.18 -1.84
N ARG A 357 18.60 1.77 -0.76
CA ARG A 357 20.05 2.07 -0.61
C ARG A 357 20.59 1.67 0.74
#